data_64979805a6c9fb02f0c2d0d8dfc59b7b
#
_entry.id   64979805a6c9fb02f0c2d0d8dfc59b7b
#
_cell.length_a   1.000
_cell.length_b   1.000
_cell.length_c   1.000
_cell.angle_alpha   90.00
_cell.angle_beta   90.00
_cell.angle_gamma   90.00
#
_symmetry.space_group_name_H-M   'P 1'
#
loop_
_entity.id
_entity.type
_entity.pdbx_description
1 polymer ?
#
loop_
_entity_poly.entity_id
_entity_poly.type
_entity_poly.pdbx_seq_one_letter_code
_entity_poly.pdbx_strand_id
1 'polypeptide(L)'
;MKRLIYILIAVAVSACAGIKGSDPYKDNLFLLTVNAEYPEGIDHVSLEGATAVVEDINTGNTYSVKTDETGSFSIKLPNGIYRINISMNADGYVFNGAADKVVVAGADMTLGLGLTFSKTGSLVIKEIYCGGCKKLPQEGNYQGDQYFIVHNNDYKVQYLDSLCFGTLSPNNATASNPWVSKDPQTGESIFQDFLPIIQAVWQFPGDGDDFPLQPGEDAVICLRGAIDHTLQYPLSVNLNKPGYFVCYNITYFWNTSMHPAPGDQISDDRIIDVVIKTGQANAYTLSMSSPTLVIWKPQGMTMHEFVSIPDNITPVPGSSIDNVVKVPYEWVYDAVEVFDARSSTNSKRLPPSMDAGYVLQTDIYLGRTLMRHTDEAASAAAGYEVLADTNNSMNDFYETEKQSLHE
;
A
#
# COMPACT_ATOMS: atom_id res chain seq x y z
N MET A 1 22.68 13.76 59.44
CA MET A 1 22.37 14.22 58.05
C MET A 1 21.62 13.20 57.19
N LYS A 2 21.53 11.91 57.48
CA LYS A 2 20.82 10.89 56.67
C LYS A 2 19.32 10.74 56.97
N ARG A 3 18.78 11.35 58.06
CA ARG A 3 17.35 11.22 58.41
C ARG A 3 16.45 12.36 57.91
N LEU A 4 17.02 13.47 57.43
CA LEU A 4 16.24 14.59 56.89
C LEU A 4 15.84 14.42 55.40
N ILE A 5 16.58 13.58 54.66
CA ILE A 5 16.33 13.38 53.22
C ILE A 5 15.10 12.50 52.96
N TYR A 6 14.77 11.56 53.88
CA TYR A 6 13.62 10.68 53.74
C TYR A 6 12.26 11.36 54.02
N ILE A 7 12.24 12.46 54.75
CA ILE A 7 11.00 13.21 55.04
C ILE A 7 10.62 14.11 53.87
N LEU A 8 11.58 14.59 53.09
CA LEU A 8 11.31 15.43 51.91
C LEU A 8 10.79 14.64 50.70
N ILE A 9 11.15 13.35 50.59
CA ILE A 9 10.65 12.47 49.48
C ILE A 9 9.22 12.00 49.77
N ALA A 10 8.83 11.82 51.04
CA ALA A 10 7.49 11.41 51.43
C ALA A 10 6.43 12.52 51.22
N VAL A 11 6.83 13.80 51.30
CA VAL A 11 5.93 14.94 51.08
C VAL A 11 5.69 15.23 49.59
N ALA A 12 6.65 14.87 48.70
CA ALA A 12 6.48 15.04 47.25
C ALA A 12 5.54 14.02 46.61
N VAL A 13 5.35 12.84 47.22
CA VAL A 13 4.46 11.78 46.68
C VAL A 13 3.01 11.98 47.11
N SER A 14 2.71 12.73 48.18
CA SER A 14 1.35 12.99 48.64
C SER A 14 0.67 14.20 47.96
N ALA A 15 1.40 15.01 47.19
CA ALA A 15 0.84 16.17 46.50
C ALA A 15 0.22 15.85 45.12
N CYS A 16 0.43 14.63 44.60
CA CYS A 16 -0.17 14.21 43.30
C CYS A 16 -1.49 13.42 43.43
N ALA A 17 -2.01 13.24 44.65
CA ALA A 17 -3.24 12.44 44.87
C ALA A 17 -4.52 13.28 44.98
N GLY A 18 -4.53 14.53 44.52
CA GLY A 18 -5.62 15.46 44.81
C GLY A 18 -6.25 16.20 43.62
N ILE A 19 -5.83 15.94 42.40
CA ILE A 19 -6.55 16.50 41.23
C ILE A 19 -7.34 15.34 40.56
N LYS A 20 -8.52 15.06 41.12
CA LYS A 20 -9.60 14.46 40.33
C LYS A 20 -10.10 15.53 39.38
N GLY A 21 -9.35 15.80 38.33
CA GLY A 21 -9.90 16.41 37.14
C GLY A 21 -10.88 15.39 36.57
N SER A 22 -12.18 15.65 36.67
CA SER A 22 -13.14 15.00 35.77
C SER A 22 -12.66 15.31 34.37
N ASP A 23 -12.18 14.29 33.66
CA ASP A 23 -11.88 14.37 32.26
C ASP A 23 -13.23 14.70 31.58
N PRO A 24 -13.44 15.92 31.05
CA PRO A 24 -14.73 16.31 30.49
C PRO A 24 -15.11 15.47 29.28
N TYR A 25 -14.21 14.60 28.77
CA TYR A 25 -14.45 13.69 27.69
C TYR A 25 -14.88 12.29 28.14
N LYS A 26 -14.73 11.92 29.42
CA LYS A 26 -15.15 10.61 29.94
C LYS A 26 -16.67 10.43 30.04
N ASP A 27 -17.43 11.50 30.09
CA ASP A 27 -18.88 11.45 30.34
C ASP A 27 -19.73 11.45 29.05
N ASN A 28 -19.12 11.50 27.85
CA ASN A 28 -19.83 11.57 26.57
C ASN A 28 -19.31 10.50 25.57
N LEU A 29 -19.23 9.26 26.01
CA LEU A 29 -18.91 8.13 25.13
C LEU A 29 -20.20 7.47 24.66
N PHE A 30 -20.31 7.24 23.37
CA PHE A 30 -21.45 6.58 22.71
C PHE A 30 -21.01 5.21 22.21
N LEU A 31 -21.92 4.24 22.33
CA LEU A 31 -21.67 2.88 21.86
C LEU A 31 -21.84 2.82 20.34
N LEU A 32 -20.78 2.48 19.63
CA LEU A 32 -20.84 2.05 18.24
C LEU A 32 -20.83 0.53 18.20
N THR A 33 -21.88 -0.06 17.63
CA THR A 33 -21.97 -1.48 17.31
C THR A 33 -21.81 -1.64 15.82
N VAL A 34 -20.86 -2.48 15.38
CA VAL A 34 -20.60 -2.79 13.97
C VAL A 34 -20.95 -4.25 13.75
N ASN A 35 -21.87 -4.50 12.83
CA ASN A 35 -22.28 -5.84 12.41
C ASN A 35 -21.68 -6.14 11.04
N ALA A 36 -20.87 -7.19 10.95
CA ALA A 36 -20.33 -7.66 9.67
C ALA A 36 -21.44 -8.27 8.80
N GLU A 37 -21.50 -7.85 7.55
CA GLU A 37 -22.43 -8.36 6.54
C GLU A 37 -21.64 -9.13 5.49
N TYR A 38 -21.81 -10.47 5.50
CA TYR A 38 -21.07 -11.37 4.61
C TYR A 38 -21.53 -11.25 3.16
N PRO A 39 -20.62 -11.47 2.20
CA PRO A 39 -20.96 -11.55 0.79
C PRO A 39 -21.95 -12.70 0.51
N GLU A 40 -22.78 -12.53 -0.50
CA GLU A 40 -23.76 -13.55 -0.90
C GLU A 40 -23.08 -14.91 -1.19
N GLY A 41 -23.60 -15.99 -0.60
CA GLY A 41 -23.06 -17.35 -0.76
C GLY A 41 -21.91 -17.71 0.18
N ILE A 42 -21.51 -16.83 1.09
CA ILE A 42 -20.48 -17.07 2.11
C ILE A 42 -21.08 -16.85 3.50
N ASP A 43 -21.63 -17.92 4.08
CA ASP A 43 -22.31 -17.88 5.39
C ASP A 43 -21.71 -18.83 6.45
N HIS A 44 -20.59 -19.50 6.09
CA HIS A 44 -19.99 -20.57 6.90
C HIS A 44 -18.59 -20.24 7.43
N VAL A 45 -18.05 -19.06 7.14
CA VAL A 45 -16.73 -18.64 7.61
C VAL A 45 -16.88 -17.82 8.89
N SER A 46 -16.18 -18.21 9.95
CA SER A 46 -16.13 -17.44 11.18
C SER A 46 -15.05 -16.35 11.08
N LEU A 47 -15.42 -15.13 11.41
CA LEU A 47 -14.46 -14.00 11.57
C LEU A 47 -14.20 -13.71 13.06
N GLU A 48 -14.34 -14.69 13.94
CA GLU A 48 -14.00 -14.55 15.35
C GLU A 48 -12.52 -14.18 15.51
N GLY A 49 -12.25 -13.12 16.26
CA GLY A 49 -10.89 -12.67 16.54
C GLY A 49 -10.24 -11.85 15.41
N ALA A 50 -10.96 -11.55 14.32
CA ALA A 50 -10.50 -10.57 13.34
C ALA A 50 -10.16 -9.23 14.02
N THR A 51 -9.17 -8.52 13.50
CA THR A 51 -8.80 -7.20 14.03
C THR A 51 -9.57 -6.12 13.32
N ALA A 52 -10.45 -5.42 14.05
CA ALA A 52 -11.07 -4.19 13.60
C ALA A 52 -10.26 -2.99 14.09
N VAL A 53 -9.92 -2.08 13.17
CA VAL A 53 -9.25 -0.81 13.46
C VAL A 53 -10.25 0.33 13.27
N VAL A 54 -10.39 1.17 14.30
CA VAL A 54 -11.26 2.36 14.27
C VAL A 54 -10.36 3.59 14.44
N GLU A 55 -10.27 4.42 13.41
CA GLU A 55 -9.45 5.64 13.38
C GLU A 55 -10.32 6.89 13.47
N ASP A 56 -10.04 7.77 14.41
CA ASP A 56 -10.60 9.14 14.42
C ASP A 56 -9.90 9.98 13.35
N ILE A 57 -10.63 10.34 12.29
CA ILE A 57 -10.10 11.08 11.13
C ILE A 57 -9.57 12.47 11.52
N ASN A 58 -10.11 13.08 12.57
CA ASN A 58 -9.74 14.43 12.98
C ASN A 58 -8.48 14.46 13.86
N THR A 59 -8.29 13.42 14.68
CA THR A 59 -7.20 13.37 15.67
C THR A 59 -6.10 12.38 15.31
N GLY A 60 -6.37 11.44 14.40
CA GLY A 60 -5.49 10.33 14.07
C GLY A 60 -5.39 9.25 15.15
N ASN A 61 -6.21 9.32 16.20
CA ASN A 61 -6.25 8.29 17.23
C ASN A 61 -6.84 7.00 16.67
N THR A 62 -6.18 5.88 16.95
CA THR A 62 -6.62 4.55 16.52
C THR A 62 -7.01 3.68 17.71
N TYR A 63 -8.05 2.87 17.50
CA TYR A 63 -8.55 1.88 18.46
C TYR A 63 -8.57 0.53 17.76
N SER A 64 -8.09 -0.51 18.44
CA SER A 64 -8.11 -1.88 17.91
C SER A 64 -9.08 -2.73 18.74
N VAL A 65 -10.00 -3.42 18.07
CA VAL A 65 -11.02 -4.26 18.71
C VAL A 65 -11.06 -5.62 18.02
N LYS A 66 -11.32 -6.69 18.78
CA LYS A 66 -11.52 -8.03 18.20
C LYS A 66 -13.00 -8.27 17.94
N THR A 67 -13.28 -8.91 16.81
CA THR A 67 -14.63 -9.34 16.45
C THR A 67 -15.07 -10.59 17.22
N ASP A 68 -16.36 -10.77 17.38
CA ASP A 68 -16.99 -11.96 17.91
C ASP A 68 -17.21 -13.06 16.82
N GLU A 69 -17.88 -14.16 17.17
CA GLU A 69 -18.17 -15.28 16.27
C GLU A 69 -18.93 -14.85 14.99
N THR A 70 -19.69 -13.77 15.05
CA THR A 70 -20.45 -13.22 13.92
C THR A 70 -19.66 -12.22 13.09
N GLY A 71 -18.39 -11.95 13.44
CA GLY A 71 -17.59 -10.90 12.85
C GLY A 71 -17.96 -9.48 13.31
N SER A 72 -18.80 -9.37 14.35
CA SER A 72 -19.28 -8.10 14.88
C SER A 72 -18.46 -7.63 16.08
N PHE A 73 -18.49 -6.33 16.36
CA PHE A 73 -17.84 -5.76 17.54
C PHE A 73 -18.59 -4.53 18.06
N SER A 74 -18.26 -4.14 19.29
CA SER A 74 -18.77 -2.90 19.88
C SER A 74 -17.66 -2.12 20.57
N ILE A 75 -17.68 -0.79 20.43
CA ILE A 75 -16.70 0.10 21.03
C ILE A 75 -17.36 1.38 21.51
N LYS A 76 -16.90 1.95 22.62
CA LYS A 76 -17.35 3.27 23.12
C LYS A 76 -16.42 4.37 22.64
N LEU A 77 -16.97 5.33 21.91
CA LEU A 77 -16.23 6.41 21.26
C LEU A 77 -16.82 7.78 21.65
N PRO A 78 -16.00 8.84 21.74
CA PRO A 78 -16.51 10.21 21.81
C PRO A 78 -17.19 10.64 20.52
N ASN A 79 -17.82 11.80 20.50
CA ASN A 79 -18.29 12.41 19.25
C ASN A 79 -17.11 12.62 18.30
N GLY A 80 -17.27 12.19 17.05
CA GLY A 80 -16.20 12.27 16.06
C GLY A 80 -16.60 11.71 14.71
N ILE A 81 -15.64 11.74 13.79
CA ILE A 81 -15.76 11.12 12.47
C ILE A 81 -14.71 10.02 12.40
N TYR A 82 -15.15 8.82 12.16
CA TYR A 82 -14.30 7.63 12.24
C TYR A 82 -14.20 6.92 10.90
N ARG A 83 -13.07 6.29 10.69
CA ARG A 83 -12.86 5.27 9.66
C ARG A 83 -12.77 3.92 10.34
N ILE A 84 -13.38 2.90 9.75
CA ILE A 84 -13.42 1.55 10.28
C ILE A 84 -12.88 0.60 9.22
N ASN A 85 -11.97 -0.29 9.62
CA ASN A 85 -11.44 -1.36 8.78
C ASN A 85 -11.46 -2.68 9.57
N ILE A 86 -11.89 -3.76 8.91
CA ILE A 86 -11.77 -5.13 9.40
C ILE A 86 -11.04 -5.95 8.35
N SER A 87 -10.08 -6.76 8.77
CA SER A 87 -9.40 -7.72 7.89
C SER A 87 -9.15 -9.02 8.62
N MET A 88 -9.33 -10.13 7.92
CA MET A 88 -9.00 -11.47 8.41
C MET A 88 -8.76 -12.44 7.26
N ASN A 89 -7.78 -13.33 7.44
CA ASN A 89 -7.56 -14.49 6.57
C ASN A 89 -8.33 -15.69 7.12
N ALA A 90 -9.12 -16.31 6.28
CA ALA A 90 -9.84 -17.54 6.62
C ALA A 90 -10.02 -18.40 5.37
N ASP A 91 -9.71 -19.70 5.48
CA ASP A 91 -9.90 -20.71 4.43
C ASP A 91 -9.25 -20.36 3.05
N GLY A 92 -8.10 -19.68 3.05
CA GLY A 92 -7.38 -19.26 1.83
C GLY A 92 -7.99 -18.03 1.13
N TYR A 93 -8.87 -17.33 1.83
CA TYR A 93 -9.44 -16.06 1.41
C TYR A 93 -9.15 -14.98 2.44
N VAL A 94 -9.09 -13.76 1.95
CA VAL A 94 -9.05 -12.55 2.78
C VAL A 94 -10.43 -11.93 2.79
N PHE A 95 -10.93 -11.65 3.98
CA PHE A 95 -12.18 -10.91 4.18
C PHE A 95 -11.84 -9.51 4.66
N ASN A 96 -12.38 -8.51 3.97
CA ASN A 96 -12.19 -7.10 4.28
C ASN A 96 -13.52 -6.37 4.34
N GLY A 97 -13.63 -5.47 5.31
CA GLY A 97 -14.72 -4.50 5.41
C GLY A 97 -14.16 -3.13 5.73
N ALA A 98 -14.66 -2.10 5.07
CA ALA A 98 -14.24 -0.72 5.29
C ALA A 98 -15.42 0.25 5.29
N ALA A 99 -15.37 1.24 6.18
CA ALA A 99 -16.29 2.39 6.21
C ALA A 99 -15.48 3.67 6.44
N ASP A 100 -15.42 4.54 5.42
CA ASP A 100 -14.54 5.72 5.41
C ASP A 100 -15.05 6.90 6.22
N LYS A 101 -16.33 6.94 6.60
CA LYS A 101 -16.91 8.09 7.28
C LYS A 101 -18.09 7.70 8.16
N VAL A 102 -17.78 7.28 9.38
CA VAL A 102 -18.76 6.97 10.41
C VAL A 102 -18.88 8.13 11.39
N VAL A 103 -20.05 8.77 11.47
CA VAL A 103 -20.26 9.93 12.33
C VAL A 103 -20.91 9.50 13.63
N VAL A 104 -20.18 9.58 14.75
CA VAL A 104 -20.73 9.41 16.10
C VAL A 104 -21.10 10.78 16.63
N ALA A 105 -22.41 11.02 16.84
CA ALA A 105 -22.95 12.35 17.18
C ALA A 105 -24.05 12.26 18.25
N GLY A 106 -23.67 12.12 19.51
CA GLY A 106 -24.54 12.29 20.65
C GLY A 106 -25.49 11.14 20.97
N ALA A 107 -25.37 9.99 20.29
CA ALA A 107 -26.20 8.80 20.52
C ALA A 107 -25.45 7.50 20.17
N ASP A 108 -25.86 6.41 20.82
CA ASP A 108 -25.44 5.06 20.42
C ASP A 108 -25.94 4.75 19.00
N MET A 109 -25.15 4.01 18.23
CA MET A 109 -25.49 3.68 16.86
C MET A 109 -25.08 2.26 16.48
N THR A 110 -25.73 1.73 15.46
CA THR A 110 -25.38 0.44 14.83
C THR A 110 -25.06 0.69 13.36
N LEU A 111 -24.00 0.08 12.88
CA LEU A 111 -23.53 0.12 11.50
C LEU A 111 -23.52 -1.30 10.94
N GLY A 112 -24.14 -1.53 9.77
CA GLY A 112 -23.86 -2.69 8.92
C GLY A 112 -22.58 -2.44 8.13
N LEU A 113 -21.63 -3.34 8.18
CA LEU A 113 -20.37 -3.25 7.47
C LEU A 113 -20.28 -4.39 6.44
N GLY A 114 -20.50 -4.07 5.17
CA GLY A 114 -20.38 -5.02 4.08
C GLY A 114 -18.95 -5.53 3.96
N LEU A 115 -18.81 -6.86 3.94
CA LEU A 115 -17.52 -7.51 3.72
C LEU A 115 -17.34 -7.83 2.24
N THR A 116 -16.11 -7.69 1.79
CA THR A 116 -15.62 -8.24 0.52
C THR A 116 -14.68 -9.39 0.80
N PHE A 117 -14.43 -10.26 -0.18
CA PHE A 117 -13.43 -11.30 -0.06
C PHE A 117 -12.62 -11.41 -1.34
N SER A 118 -11.36 -11.81 -1.18
CA SER A 118 -10.43 -12.06 -2.28
C SER A 118 -9.53 -13.24 -1.94
N LYS A 119 -8.84 -13.79 -2.92
CA LYS A 119 -7.78 -14.77 -2.65
C LYS A 119 -6.51 -14.03 -2.25
N THR A 120 -5.69 -14.64 -1.40
CA THR A 120 -4.32 -14.18 -1.12
C THR A 120 -3.48 -14.21 -2.40
N GLY A 121 -2.66 -13.20 -2.61
CA GLY A 121 -1.76 -13.12 -3.75
C GLY A 121 -0.63 -14.16 -3.67
N SER A 122 -0.30 -14.80 -4.80
CA SER A 122 0.90 -15.65 -4.89
C SER A 122 2.19 -14.83 -5.04
N LEU A 123 2.10 -13.70 -5.72
CA LEU A 123 3.13 -12.68 -5.79
C LEU A 123 2.63 -11.42 -5.10
N VAL A 124 3.39 -10.90 -4.15
CA VAL A 124 3.02 -9.71 -3.38
C VAL A 124 4.11 -8.66 -3.43
N ILE A 125 3.74 -7.39 -3.26
CA ILE A 125 4.67 -6.29 -3.11
C ILE A 125 5.20 -6.31 -1.67
N LYS A 126 6.51 -6.55 -1.50
CA LYS A 126 7.18 -6.61 -0.21
C LYS A 126 7.61 -5.25 0.30
N GLU A 127 8.18 -4.43 -0.59
CA GLU A 127 8.74 -3.12 -0.24
C GLU A 127 8.47 -2.10 -1.34
N ILE A 128 8.19 -0.85 -0.96
CA ILE A 128 8.09 0.29 -1.87
C ILE A 128 8.97 1.42 -1.35
N TYR A 129 10.07 1.69 -2.06
CA TYR A 129 10.91 2.85 -1.80
C TYR A 129 10.69 3.91 -2.87
N CYS A 130 9.91 4.93 -2.54
CA CYS A 130 9.56 6.01 -3.49
C CYS A 130 9.99 7.40 -3.01
N GLY A 131 10.21 7.61 -1.71
CA GLY A 131 10.38 8.93 -1.09
C GLY A 131 11.73 9.60 -1.32
N GLY A 132 12.77 8.87 -1.71
CA GLY A 132 14.12 9.41 -1.90
C GLY A 132 14.85 9.74 -0.59
N CYS A 133 16.06 10.30 -0.71
CA CYS A 133 16.94 10.61 0.42
C CYS A 133 17.59 12.00 0.31
N LYS A 134 18.37 12.39 1.35
CA LYS A 134 19.22 13.60 1.31
C LYS A 134 20.51 13.35 0.54
N LYS A 135 21.01 14.38 -0.13
CA LYS A 135 22.27 14.37 -0.90
C LYS A 135 23.51 14.64 -0.02
N LEU A 136 23.58 14.09 1.19
CA LEU A 136 24.75 14.35 2.05
C LEU A 136 26.05 13.87 1.41
N PRO A 137 27.20 14.61 1.56
CA PRO A 137 27.33 15.87 2.31
C PRO A 137 26.84 17.12 1.55
N GLN A 138 26.42 17.01 0.27
CA GLN A 138 25.89 18.12 -0.49
C GLN A 138 24.48 18.51 0.03
N GLU A 139 24.11 19.75 -0.14
CA GLU A 139 22.74 20.17 0.11
C GLU A 139 21.79 19.66 -0.99
N GLY A 140 20.54 19.41 -0.60
CA GLY A 140 19.47 19.03 -1.51
C GLY A 140 18.94 17.62 -1.31
N ASN A 141 18.10 17.20 -2.23
CA ASN A 141 17.33 15.97 -2.18
C ASN A 141 17.60 15.11 -3.42
N TYR A 142 17.58 13.78 -3.23
CA TYR A 142 17.76 12.79 -4.26
C TYR A 142 16.54 11.89 -4.35
N GLN A 143 16.19 11.47 -5.57
CA GLN A 143 15.02 10.62 -5.84
C GLN A 143 15.27 9.67 -7.03
N GLY A 144 16.52 9.50 -7.45
CA GLY A 144 16.89 8.65 -8.59
C GLY A 144 16.93 7.16 -8.26
N ASP A 145 16.78 6.82 -7.01
CA ASP A 145 17.01 5.52 -6.39
C ASP A 145 15.71 4.76 -6.05
N GLN A 146 14.60 5.11 -6.71
CA GLN A 146 13.32 4.46 -6.46
C GLN A 146 13.33 3.00 -6.93
N TYR A 147 12.80 2.11 -6.07
CA TYR A 147 12.62 0.70 -6.36
C TYR A 147 11.39 0.14 -5.63
N PHE A 148 10.99 -1.06 -6.01
CA PHE A 148 10.12 -1.90 -5.22
C PHE A 148 10.57 -3.35 -5.28
N ILE A 149 10.07 -4.17 -4.38
CA ILE A 149 10.40 -5.59 -4.29
C ILE A 149 9.12 -6.41 -4.43
N VAL A 150 9.15 -7.42 -5.30
CA VAL A 150 8.12 -8.46 -5.42
C VAL A 150 8.62 -9.71 -4.70
N HIS A 151 7.75 -10.33 -3.94
CA HIS A 151 7.99 -11.53 -3.15
C HIS A 151 7.11 -12.68 -3.60
N ASN A 152 7.66 -13.89 -3.66
CA ASN A 152 6.85 -15.09 -3.85
C ASN A 152 6.30 -15.59 -2.51
N ASN A 153 5.02 -15.30 -2.29
CA ASN A 153 4.28 -15.67 -1.07
C ASN A 153 3.62 -17.06 -1.14
N ASP A 154 3.78 -17.75 -2.28
CA ASP A 154 3.20 -19.07 -2.53
C ASP A 154 4.16 -20.20 -2.11
N TYR A 155 3.62 -21.38 -1.88
CA TYR A 155 4.39 -22.62 -1.67
C TYR A 155 4.94 -23.24 -2.97
N LYS A 156 4.63 -22.65 -4.11
CA LYS A 156 5.10 -23.05 -5.45
C LYS A 156 6.00 -22.01 -6.05
N VAL A 157 6.86 -22.46 -6.97
CA VAL A 157 7.59 -21.55 -7.85
C VAL A 157 6.60 -20.68 -8.61
N GLN A 158 6.79 -19.38 -8.56
CA GLN A 158 6.13 -18.41 -9.39
C GLN A 158 7.10 -17.90 -10.44
N TYR A 159 6.59 -17.52 -11.61
CA TYR A 159 7.41 -17.00 -12.70
C TYR A 159 7.11 -15.52 -12.91
N LEU A 160 8.15 -14.70 -13.01
CA LEU A 160 8.00 -13.27 -13.25
C LEU A 160 7.71 -12.93 -14.72
N ASP A 161 7.91 -13.89 -15.61
CA ASP A 161 7.66 -13.78 -17.05
C ASP A 161 6.28 -13.18 -17.32
N SER A 162 6.23 -12.15 -18.13
CA SER A 162 5.00 -11.42 -18.48
C SER A 162 4.26 -10.76 -17.31
N LEU A 163 4.82 -10.75 -16.09
CA LEU A 163 4.29 -9.95 -15.01
C LEU A 163 4.36 -8.47 -15.40
N CYS A 164 3.25 -7.77 -15.26
CA CYS A 164 3.16 -6.35 -15.54
C CYS A 164 3.04 -5.55 -14.25
N PHE A 165 3.44 -4.28 -14.31
CA PHE A 165 3.17 -3.33 -13.23
C PHE A 165 2.99 -1.91 -13.76
N GLY A 166 2.38 -1.09 -12.93
CA GLY A 166 2.14 0.32 -13.21
C GLY A 166 1.52 1.04 -12.02
N THR A 167 1.17 2.30 -12.23
CA THR A 167 0.58 3.16 -11.21
C THR A 167 -0.77 3.71 -11.66
N LEU A 168 -1.65 3.99 -10.71
CA LEU A 168 -2.95 4.58 -10.99
C LEU A 168 -2.89 6.11 -11.12
N SER A 169 -3.84 6.64 -11.87
CA SER A 169 -4.07 8.08 -12.02
C SER A 169 -5.38 8.49 -11.34
N PRO A 170 -5.38 9.64 -10.69
CA PRO A 170 -4.26 10.41 -10.18
C PRO A 170 -3.64 9.75 -8.95
N ASN A 171 -2.44 10.21 -8.49
CA ASN A 171 -1.87 9.73 -7.23
C ASN A 171 -2.77 10.11 -6.04
N ASN A 172 -2.67 9.37 -4.91
CA ASN A 172 -3.64 9.41 -3.81
C ASN A 172 -3.79 10.76 -3.12
N ALA A 173 -2.73 11.57 -3.05
CA ALA A 173 -2.77 12.91 -2.45
C ALA A 173 -3.51 13.97 -3.31
N THR A 174 -3.95 13.61 -4.52
CA THR A 174 -4.74 14.50 -5.38
C THR A 174 -6.20 14.47 -4.96
N ALA A 175 -6.78 15.64 -4.64
CA ALA A 175 -8.15 15.75 -4.14
C ALA A 175 -9.23 15.25 -5.12
N SER A 176 -9.02 15.47 -6.42
CA SER A 176 -9.96 15.06 -7.46
C SER A 176 -9.61 13.66 -7.98
N ASN A 177 -10.59 12.77 -7.97
CA ASN A 177 -10.48 11.47 -8.61
C ASN A 177 -11.59 11.30 -9.65
N PRO A 178 -11.29 11.43 -10.95
CA PRO A 178 -12.29 11.36 -12.00
C PRO A 178 -12.85 9.94 -12.25
N TRP A 179 -12.21 8.92 -11.67
CA TRP A 179 -12.57 7.51 -11.83
C TRP A 179 -13.48 6.98 -10.74
N VAL A 180 -13.73 7.78 -9.70
CA VAL A 180 -14.58 7.40 -8.58
C VAL A 180 -15.73 8.41 -8.47
N SER A 181 -16.95 7.92 -8.57
CA SER A 181 -18.15 8.70 -8.29
C SER A 181 -18.67 8.42 -6.88
N LYS A 182 -19.67 9.16 -6.46
CA LYS A 182 -20.37 8.92 -5.19
C LYS A 182 -21.79 8.51 -5.47
N ASP A 183 -22.26 7.48 -4.78
CA ASP A 183 -23.69 7.16 -4.76
C ASP A 183 -24.45 8.34 -4.15
N PRO A 184 -25.46 8.89 -4.83
CA PRO A 184 -26.17 10.06 -4.37
C PRO A 184 -27.06 9.80 -3.15
N GLN A 185 -27.37 8.55 -2.84
CA GLN A 185 -28.23 8.16 -1.73
C GLN A 185 -27.41 7.76 -0.50
N THR A 186 -26.36 6.93 -0.68
CA THR A 186 -25.54 6.41 0.41
C THR A 186 -24.29 7.24 0.66
N GLY A 187 -23.79 7.96 -0.35
CA GLY A 187 -22.51 8.68 -0.33
C GLY A 187 -21.29 7.76 -0.49
N GLU A 188 -21.50 6.47 -0.71
CA GLU A 188 -20.45 5.51 -0.93
C GLU A 188 -19.68 5.74 -2.23
N SER A 189 -18.43 5.32 -2.27
CA SER A 189 -17.60 5.40 -3.47
C SER A 189 -17.98 4.31 -4.46
N ILE A 190 -18.23 4.71 -5.71
CA ILE A 190 -18.46 3.81 -6.84
C ILE A 190 -17.21 3.88 -7.72
N PHE A 191 -16.46 2.78 -7.77
CA PHE A 191 -15.28 2.60 -8.60
C PHE A 191 -15.65 2.13 -10.00
N GLN A 192 -14.74 2.33 -10.97
CA GLN A 192 -14.87 1.73 -12.30
C GLN A 192 -14.72 0.21 -12.20
N ASP A 193 -15.04 -0.52 -13.24
CA ASP A 193 -14.83 -1.97 -13.38
C ASP A 193 -13.40 -2.32 -13.88
N PHE A 194 -12.47 -1.36 -13.86
CA PHE A 194 -11.09 -1.48 -14.27
C PHE A 194 -10.16 -0.58 -13.45
N LEU A 195 -8.86 -0.88 -13.46
CA LEU A 195 -7.82 -0.01 -12.92
C LEU A 195 -7.26 0.92 -13.99
N PRO A 196 -7.28 2.27 -13.77
CA PRO A 196 -6.77 3.26 -14.72
C PRO A 196 -5.25 3.41 -14.63
N ILE A 197 -4.49 2.54 -15.29
CA ILE A 197 -3.02 2.57 -15.29
C ILE A 197 -2.50 3.70 -16.17
N ILE A 198 -1.67 4.56 -15.60
CA ILE A 198 -1.10 5.75 -16.26
C ILE A 198 0.42 5.67 -16.39
N GLN A 199 1.01 6.60 -17.13
CA GLN A 199 2.41 6.78 -17.50
C GLN A 199 2.92 5.69 -18.45
N ALA A 200 3.04 4.47 -18.00
CA ALA A 200 3.43 3.32 -18.79
C ALA A 200 2.95 2.02 -18.14
N VAL A 201 2.77 1.01 -18.96
CA VAL A 201 2.72 -0.40 -18.55
C VAL A 201 4.09 -0.99 -18.79
N TRP A 202 4.72 -1.46 -17.73
CA TRP A 202 5.97 -2.19 -17.76
C TRP A 202 5.69 -3.69 -17.69
N GLN A 203 6.46 -4.50 -18.42
CA GLN A 203 6.31 -5.94 -18.44
C GLN A 203 7.67 -6.61 -18.28
N PHE A 204 7.76 -7.56 -17.37
CA PHE A 204 8.93 -8.42 -17.23
C PHE A 204 9.19 -9.20 -18.52
N PRO A 205 10.46 -9.38 -18.88
CA PRO A 205 10.84 -10.21 -20.01
C PRO A 205 10.53 -11.69 -19.73
N GLY A 206 10.81 -12.55 -20.73
CA GLY A 206 10.66 -14.00 -20.64
C GLY A 206 9.42 -14.56 -21.36
N ASP A 207 9.51 -15.84 -21.66
CA ASP A 207 8.53 -16.56 -22.48
C ASP A 207 7.68 -17.57 -21.66
N GLY A 208 7.77 -17.51 -20.30
CA GLY A 208 6.90 -18.29 -19.42
C GLY A 208 7.58 -18.97 -18.23
N ASP A 209 8.86 -19.36 -18.35
CA ASP A 209 9.63 -20.06 -17.31
C ASP A 209 11.10 -19.60 -17.18
N ASP A 210 11.45 -18.44 -17.76
CA ASP A 210 12.80 -17.91 -17.74
C ASP A 210 13.21 -17.30 -16.40
N PHE A 211 12.24 -16.74 -15.67
CA PHE A 211 12.49 -16.01 -14.40
C PHE A 211 11.72 -16.65 -13.24
N PRO A 212 12.13 -17.87 -12.81
CA PRO A 212 11.53 -18.51 -11.65
C PRO A 212 11.87 -17.75 -10.35
N LEU A 213 10.88 -17.59 -9.50
CA LEU A 213 11.02 -17.08 -8.14
C LEU A 213 10.56 -18.19 -7.19
N GLN A 214 11.50 -18.73 -6.37
CA GLN A 214 11.20 -19.80 -5.44
C GLN A 214 10.32 -19.29 -4.29
N PRO A 215 9.61 -20.18 -3.55
CA PRO A 215 8.89 -19.79 -2.33
C PRO A 215 9.80 -19.01 -1.37
N GLY A 216 9.35 -17.82 -0.95
CA GLY A 216 10.09 -16.94 -0.06
C GLY A 216 11.20 -16.11 -0.73
N GLU A 217 11.39 -16.19 -2.05
CA GLU A 217 12.36 -15.37 -2.76
C GLU A 217 11.81 -14.01 -3.18
N ASP A 218 12.75 -13.08 -3.34
CA ASP A 218 12.51 -11.69 -3.69
C ASP A 218 13.04 -11.34 -5.07
N ALA A 219 12.34 -10.48 -5.80
CA ALA A 219 12.83 -9.81 -7.00
C ALA A 219 12.84 -8.30 -6.78
N VAL A 220 14.00 -7.66 -6.99
CA VAL A 220 14.16 -6.20 -6.88
C VAL A 220 13.97 -5.56 -8.24
N ILE A 221 13.12 -4.53 -8.31
CA ILE A 221 12.77 -3.78 -9.51
C ILE A 221 13.21 -2.33 -9.36
N CYS A 222 14.27 -1.95 -10.09
CA CYS A 222 14.82 -0.59 -10.12
C CYS A 222 14.00 0.26 -11.12
N LEU A 223 13.38 1.33 -10.64
CA LEU A 223 12.45 2.11 -11.48
C LEU A 223 13.11 3.18 -12.33
N ARG A 224 14.26 3.73 -11.88
CA ARG A 224 14.88 4.89 -12.53
C ARG A 224 16.33 4.72 -12.89
N GLY A 225 16.99 3.73 -12.41
CA GLY A 225 18.39 3.47 -12.71
C GLY A 225 18.94 2.38 -11.81
N ALA A 226 19.37 1.29 -12.41
CA ALA A 226 20.08 0.22 -11.71
C ALA A 226 21.58 0.54 -11.70
N ILE A 227 21.97 1.57 -10.97
CA ILE A 227 23.37 2.02 -10.79
C ILE A 227 23.71 2.05 -9.30
N ASP A 228 24.99 2.18 -8.97
CA ASP A 228 25.40 2.40 -7.59
C ASP A 228 25.23 3.88 -7.23
N HIS A 229 24.07 4.21 -6.63
CA HIS A 229 23.77 5.58 -6.20
C HIS A 229 24.59 6.00 -4.98
N THR A 230 25.12 5.06 -4.18
CA THR A 230 25.89 5.35 -2.96
C THR A 230 27.23 6.02 -3.27
N LEU A 231 27.79 5.80 -4.46
CA LEU A 231 29.01 6.47 -4.91
C LEU A 231 28.90 7.98 -4.90
N GLN A 232 27.71 8.52 -5.10
CA GLN A 232 27.46 9.96 -5.11
C GLN A 232 26.68 10.43 -3.87
N TYR A 233 25.75 9.60 -3.37
CA TYR A 233 24.82 9.93 -2.28
C TYR A 233 24.79 8.79 -1.25
N PRO A 234 25.61 8.91 -0.17
CA PRO A 234 25.81 7.81 0.80
C PRO A 234 24.54 7.35 1.54
N LEU A 235 23.45 8.15 1.56
CA LEU A 235 22.17 7.76 2.16
C LEU A 235 21.23 7.04 1.17
N SER A 236 21.68 6.85 -0.05
CA SER A 236 20.98 6.11 -1.10
C SER A 236 21.35 4.61 -1.06
N VAL A 237 21.00 3.88 -2.09
CA VAL A 237 21.22 2.43 -2.22
C VAL A 237 22.04 2.09 -3.43
N ASN A 238 22.75 0.97 -3.37
CA ASN A 238 23.41 0.38 -4.53
C ASN A 238 22.43 -0.53 -5.28
N LEU A 239 21.92 -0.07 -6.41
CA LEU A 239 21.02 -0.83 -7.28
C LEU A 239 21.75 -1.53 -8.44
N ASN A 240 23.08 -1.39 -8.56
CA ASN A 240 23.88 -2.10 -9.54
C ASN A 240 24.31 -3.48 -8.99
N LYS A 241 23.36 -4.40 -8.86
CA LYS A 241 23.58 -5.74 -8.32
C LYS A 241 23.14 -6.82 -9.31
N PRO A 242 23.88 -7.95 -9.42
CA PRO A 242 23.44 -9.08 -10.24
C PRO A 242 22.05 -9.57 -9.81
N GLY A 243 21.21 -9.91 -10.77
CA GLY A 243 19.87 -10.44 -10.54
C GLY A 243 18.78 -9.38 -10.33
N TYR A 244 19.12 -8.10 -10.17
CA TYR A 244 18.11 -7.03 -10.13
C TYR A 244 17.54 -6.77 -11.52
N PHE A 245 16.27 -6.38 -11.56
CA PHE A 245 15.59 -5.93 -12.77
C PHE A 245 15.59 -4.40 -12.85
N VAL A 246 15.51 -3.86 -14.06
CA VAL A 246 15.50 -2.41 -14.27
C VAL A 246 14.50 -2.00 -15.34
N CYS A 247 13.72 -0.98 -15.06
CA CYS A 247 12.92 -0.27 -16.06
C CYS A 247 13.84 0.56 -16.95
N TYR A 248 14.00 0.18 -18.21
CA TYR A 248 14.82 0.96 -19.13
C TYR A 248 14.28 0.92 -20.56
N ASN A 249 13.89 2.10 -21.06
CA ASN A 249 13.52 2.29 -22.47
C ASN A 249 13.80 3.74 -22.87
N ILE A 250 14.91 3.97 -23.56
CA ILE A 250 15.37 5.33 -23.95
C ILE A 250 14.48 5.96 -25.03
N THR A 251 13.72 5.17 -25.80
CA THR A 251 12.80 5.72 -26.82
C THR A 251 11.63 6.45 -26.15
N TYR A 252 11.10 5.90 -25.08
CA TYR A 252 9.98 6.51 -24.34
C TYR A 252 10.44 7.45 -23.23
N PHE A 253 11.55 7.11 -22.55
CA PHE A 253 12.06 7.83 -21.39
C PHE A 253 13.49 8.32 -21.66
N TRP A 254 13.61 9.30 -22.54
CA TRP A 254 14.86 9.79 -23.11
C TRP A 254 15.66 10.72 -22.18
N ASN A 255 15.15 11.11 -21.03
CA ASN A 255 15.87 11.93 -20.07
C ASN A 255 16.90 11.10 -19.31
N THR A 256 18.10 10.94 -19.87
CA THR A 256 19.16 10.09 -19.31
C THR A 256 19.71 10.56 -17.96
N SER A 257 19.51 11.82 -17.59
CA SER A 257 19.90 12.32 -16.25
C SER A 257 18.94 11.84 -15.17
N MET A 258 17.70 11.52 -15.54
CA MET A 258 16.65 11.03 -14.63
C MET A 258 16.37 9.54 -14.85
N HIS A 259 16.82 8.98 -15.96
CA HIS A 259 16.60 7.60 -16.37
C HIS A 259 17.90 7.07 -17.03
N PRO A 260 18.97 6.91 -16.23
CA PRO A 260 20.27 6.50 -16.73
C PRO A 260 20.24 5.05 -17.25
N ALA A 261 21.21 4.74 -18.12
CA ALA A 261 21.42 3.36 -18.54
C ALA A 261 21.75 2.46 -17.34
N PRO A 262 21.39 1.17 -17.41
CA PRO A 262 21.75 0.19 -16.38
C PRO A 262 23.25 0.13 -16.14
N GLY A 263 23.64 -0.21 -14.91
CA GLY A 263 25.02 -0.47 -14.53
C GLY A 263 25.53 -1.80 -15.11
N ASP A 264 26.82 -2.02 -14.98
CA ASP A 264 27.54 -3.14 -15.59
C ASP A 264 27.23 -4.53 -14.95
N GLN A 265 26.56 -4.55 -13.79
CA GLN A 265 26.13 -5.79 -13.14
C GLN A 265 24.72 -6.23 -13.58
N ILE A 266 24.00 -5.40 -14.32
CA ILE A 266 22.67 -5.70 -14.82
C ILE A 266 22.79 -6.37 -16.19
N SER A 267 22.37 -7.61 -16.30
CA SER A 267 22.35 -8.33 -17.58
C SER A 267 21.19 -7.87 -18.47
N ASP A 268 21.36 -7.96 -19.77
CA ASP A 268 20.40 -7.48 -20.77
C ASP A 268 19.03 -8.17 -20.65
N ASP A 269 18.99 -9.42 -20.21
CA ASP A 269 17.78 -10.20 -19.96
C ASP A 269 16.98 -9.74 -18.72
N ARG A 270 17.54 -8.83 -17.93
CA ARG A 270 16.90 -8.22 -16.76
C ARG A 270 16.33 -6.82 -17.03
N ILE A 271 16.36 -6.39 -18.27
CA ILE A 271 15.75 -5.13 -18.68
C ILE A 271 14.25 -5.34 -18.87
N ILE A 272 13.45 -4.62 -18.05
CA ILE A 272 12.01 -4.58 -18.17
C ILE A 272 11.65 -3.53 -19.22
N ASP A 273 10.86 -3.90 -20.22
CA ASP A 273 10.48 -3.01 -21.31
C ASP A 273 9.06 -2.45 -21.16
N VAL A 274 8.76 -1.43 -21.93
CA VAL A 274 7.48 -0.74 -21.97
C VAL A 274 6.57 -1.36 -23.01
N VAL A 275 5.43 -1.92 -22.58
CA VAL A 275 4.39 -2.38 -23.49
C VAL A 275 3.70 -1.20 -24.18
N ILE A 276 3.36 -0.18 -23.39
CA ILE A 276 2.75 1.06 -23.87
C ILE A 276 3.10 2.22 -22.92
N LYS A 277 3.33 3.40 -23.49
CA LYS A 277 3.42 4.66 -22.77
C LYS A 277 2.16 5.47 -22.98
N THR A 278 1.48 5.86 -21.92
CA THR A 278 0.22 6.61 -21.94
C THR A 278 0.33 8.03 -21.40
N GLY A 279 1.38 8.33 -20.63
CA GLY A 279 1.66 9.66 -20.09
C GLY A 279 2.72 10.43 -20.88
N GLN A 280 2.95 11.70 -20.51
CA GLN A 280 3.86 12.61 -21.22
C GLN A 280 5.26 12.71 -20.60
N ALA A 281 5.48 12.08 -19.44
CA ALA A 281 6.77 12.16 -18.74
C ALA A 281 7.92 11.63 -19.60
N ASN A 282 9.10 12.25 -19.49
CA ASN A 282 10.33 11.85 -20.18
C ASN A 282 11.26 10.99 -19.31
N ALA A 283 10.85 10.69 -18.10
CA ALA A 283 11.42 9.70 -17.19
C ALA A 283 10.28 9.06 -16.39
N TYR A 284 10.34 7.74 -16.19
CA TYR A 284 9.38 7.06 -15.34
C TYR A 284 9.68 7.29 -13.86
N THR A 285 8.65 7.45 -13.05
CA THR A 285 8.80 7.65 -11.60
C THR A 285 7.50 7.32 -10.87
N LEU A 286 7.60 6.75 -9.68
CA LEU A 286 6.47 6.73 -8.75
C LEU A 286 6.23 8.13 -8.18
N SER A 287 4.99 8.41 -7.77
CA SER A 287 4.76 9.52 -6.84
C SER A 287 5.62 9.32 -5.61
N MET A 288 6.28 10.39 -5.17
CA MET A 288 7.23 10.28 -4.05
C MET A 288 6.56 10.07 -2.70
N SER A 289 5.29 10.43 -2.56
CA SER A 289 4.60 10.44 -1.27
C SER A 289 3.27 9.69 -1.26
N SER A 290 2.70 9.40 -2.42
CA SER A 290 1.35 8.84 -2.48
C SER A 290 1.09 8.03 -3.76
N PRO A 291 1.95 7.07 -4.11
CA PRO A 291 1.69 6.20 -5.25
C PRO A 291 0.58 5.20 -4.92
N THR A 292 -0.11 4.73 -5.96
CA THR A 292 -0.79 3.43 -5.95
C THR A 292 -0.03 2.54 -6.92
N LEU A 293 0.62 1.51 -6.41
CA LEU A 293 1.40 0.55 -7.21
C LEU A 293 0.59 -0.73 -7.37
N VAL A 294 0.55 -1.26 -8.59
CA VAL A 294 -0.20 -2.48 -8.93
C VAL A 294 0.69 -3.42 -9.72
N ILE A 295 0.63 -4.71 -9.40
CA ILE A 295 1.23 -5.80 -10.17
C ILE A 295 0.13 -6.74 -10.69
N TRP A 296 0.22 -7.16 -11.95
CA TRP A 296 -0.79 -8.02 -12.57
C TRP A 296 -0.19 -8.89 -13.68
N LYS A 297 -0.93 -9.91 -14.09
CA LYS A 297 -0.58 -10.73 -15.25
C LYS A 297 -1.79 -10.86 -16.18
N PRO A 298 -1.64 -10.56 -17.47
CA PRO A 298 -2.75 -10.70 -18.42
C PRO A 298 -3.19 -12.16 -18.52
N GLN A 299 -4.49 -12.37 -18.71
CA GLN A 299 -5.10 -13.69 -18.81
C GLN A 299 -5.77 -13.85 -20.20
N GLY A 300 -5.52 -14.99 -20.84
CA GLY A 300 -6.14 -15.32 -22.12
C GLY A 300 -5.59 -14.61 -23.35
N MET A 301 -4.73 -13.59 -23.17
CA MET A 301 -4.03 -12.86 -24.23
C MET A 301 -2.74 -12.22 -23.66
N THR A 302 -1.86 -11.77 -24.52
CA THR A 302 -0.69 -10.99 -24.11
C THR A 302 -1.06 -9.54 -23.80
N MET A 303 -0.22 -8.85 -23.02
CA MET A 303 -0.43 -7.42 -22.76
C MET A 303 -0.33 -6.56 -24.03
N HIS A 304 0.52 -6.95 -24.96
CA HIS A 304 0.62 -6.29 -26.28
C HIS A 304 -0.66 -6.42 -27.10
N GLU A 305 -1.28 -7.61 -27.12
CA GLU A 305 -2.59 -7.80 -27.76
C GLU A 305 -3.65 -6.96 -27.08
N PHE A 306 -3.67 -6.94 -25.74
CA PHE A 306 -4.65 -6.19 -24.97
C PHE A 306 -4.64 -4.69 -25.29
N VAL A 307 -3.45 -4.06 -25.28
CA VAL A 307 -3.34 -2.62 -25.57
C VAL A 307 -3.51 -2.28 -27.04
N SER A 308 -3.49 -3.28 -27.95
CA SER A 308 -3.80 -3.08 -29.36
C SER A 308 -5.30 -2.88 -29.61
N ILE A 309 -6.16 -3.24 -28.66
CA ILE A 309 -7.61 -3.05 -28.70
C ILE A 309 -7.94 -1.63 -28.21
N PRO A 310 -8.47 -0.74 -29.09
CA PRO A 310 -8.71 0.65 -28.71
C PRO A 310 -9.60 0.84 -27.48
N ASP A 311 -10.57 -0.04 -27.27
CA ASP A 311 -11.51 0.03 -26.15
C ASP A 311 -10.85 -0.22 -24.78
N ASN A 312 -9.64 -0.78 -24.75
CA ASN A 312 -8.87 -1.01 -23.53
C ASN A 312 -8.02 0.21 -23.10
N ILE A 313 -8.08 1.28 -23.88
CA ILE A 313 -7.41 2.55 -23.60
C ILE A 313 -8.47 3.65 -23.59
N THR A 314 -8.40 4.54 -22.60
CA THR A 314 -9.34 5.65 -22.52
C THR A 314 -8.63 6.94 -22.08
N PRO A 315 -9.06 8.12 -22.59
CA PRO A 315 -8.53 9.39 -22.13
C PRO A 315 -8.78 9.59 -20.62
N VAL A 316 -7.82 10.21 -19.94
CA VAL A 316 -8.04 10.69 -18.56
C VAL A 316 -9.11 11.79 -18.61
N PRO A 317 -10.20 11.69 -17.86
CA PRO A 317 -11.22 12.72 -17.84
C PRO A 317 -10.65 14.11 -17.55
N GLY A 318 -10.87 15.04 -18.48
CA GLY A 318 -10.34 16.42 -18.40
C GLY A 318 -8.92 16.61 -18.93
N SER A 319 -8.20 15.56 -19.33
CA SER A 319 -6.93 15.66 -20.06
C SER A 319 -7.16 15.54 -21.58
N SER A 320 -6.41 16.33 -22.35
CA SER A 320 -6.38 16.23 -23.82
C SER A 320 -5.21 15.41 -24.35
N ILE A 321 -4.30 14.98 -23.47
CA ILE A 321 -3.02 14.37 -23.85
C ILE A 321 -2.72 13.06 -23.14
N ASP A 322 -3.31 12.82 -21.97
CA ASP A 322 -3.06 11.62 -21.17
C ASP A 322 -4.16 10.59 -21.38
N ASN A 323 -3.74 9.34 -21.50
CA ASN A 323 -4.61 8.18 -21.53
C ASN A 323 -4.26 7.24 -20.36
N VAL A 324 -5.17 6.30 -20.08
CA VAL A 324 -4.93 5.17 -19.18
C VAL A 324 -5.24 3.87 -19.89
N VAL A 325 -4.56 2.80 -19.46
CA VAL A 325 -4.91 1.44 -19.80
C VAL A 325 -5.92 0.92 -18.78
N LYS A 326 -7.01 0.32 -19.24
CA LYS A 326 -8.08 -0.23 -18.40
C LYS A 326 -7.74 -1.67 -18.00
N VAL A 327 -6.94 -1.86 -16.95
CA VAL A 327 -6.54 -3.20 -16.49
C VAL A 327 -7.70 -3.86 -15.72
N PRO A 328 -8.13 -5.10 -16.13
CA PRO A 328 -9.16 -5.84 -15.42
C PRO A 328 -8.74 -6.22 -13.99
N TYR A 329 -9.68 -6.20 -13.07
CA TYR A 329 -9.45 -6.52 -11.66
C TYR A 329 -8.96 -7.95 -11.44
N GLU A 330 -9.50 -8.90 -12.18
CA GLU A 330 -9.16 -10.32 -12.10
C GLU A 330 -7.73 -10.67 -12.53
N TRP A 331 -7.01 -9.73 -13.16
CA TRP A 331 -5.61 -9.91 -13.53
C TRP A 331 -4.63 -9.55 -12.41
N VAL A 332 -5.11 -8.81 -11.40
CA VAL A 332 -4.28 -8.24 -10.34
C VAL A 332 -3.82 -9.33 -9.38
N TYR A 333 -2.52 -9.33 -9.09
CA TYR A 333 -1.90 -10.16 -8.07
C TYR A 333 -1.85 -9.44 -6.74
N ASP A 334 -1.41 -8.17 -6.75
CA ASP A 334 -1.34 -7.33 -5.56
C ASP A 334 -1.39 -5.83 -5.95
N ALA A 335 -1.89 -5.02 -5.02
CA ALA A 335 -1.98 -3.59 -5.19
C ALA A 335 -1.88 -2.88 -3.83
N VAL A 336 -1.09 -1.82 -3.78
CA VAL A 336 -0.79 -1.09 -2.54
C VAL A 336 -1.13 0.38 -2.70
N GLU A 337 -1.93 0.92 -1.80
CA GLU A 337 -2.27 2.33 -1.70
C GLU A 337 -1.43 3.06 -0.66
N VAL A 338 -0.69 4.08 -1.10
CA VAL A 338 0.13 4.92 -0.21
C VAL A 338 -0.51 6.29 -0.06
N PHE A 339 -0.76 6.71 1.17
CA PHE A 339 -1.23 8.05 1.50
C PHE A 339 -0.07 8.92 2.03
N ASP A 340 -0.06 10.18 1.63
CA ASP A 340 0.85 11.19 2.17
C ASP A 340 0.30 11.70 3.51
N ALA A 341 1.00 11.42 4.62
CA ALA A 341 0.57 11.85 5.96
C ALA A 341 0.46 13.38 6.12
N ARG A 342 1.10 14.14 5.22
CA ARG A 342 1.06 15.62 5.21
C ARG A 342 -0.11 16.19 4.40
N SER A 343 -0.81 15.35 3.63
CA SER A 343 -1.89 15.77 2.75
C SER A 343 -3.25 15.62 3.42
N SER A 344 -4.06 16.67 3.39
CA SER A 344 -5.46 16.62 3.79
C SER A 344 -6.41 16.17 2.68
N THR A 345 -5.88 15.86 1.49
CA THR A 345 -6.65 15.56 0.29
C THR A 345 -6.50 14.11 -0.18
N ASN A 346 -5.88 13.26 0.64
CA ASN A 346 -5.77 11.84 0.32
C ASN A 346 -7.16 11.23 0.06
N SER A 347 -7.24 10.42 -0.98
CA SER A 347 -8.43 9.62 -1.26
C SER A 347 -8.08 8.34 -1.99
N LYS A 348 -8.88 7.32 -1.81
CA LYS A 348 -8.66 5.97 -2.36
C LYS A 348 -8.75 5.94 -3.89
N ARG A 349 -7.92 5.09 -4.49
CA ARG A 349 -7.87 4.77 -5.93
C ARG A 349 -8.28 3.32 -6.19
N LEU A 350 -8.06 2.45 -5.20
CA LEU A 350 -8.42 1.03 -5.26
C LEU A 350 -9.78 0.79 -4.59
N PRO A 351 -10.59 -0.13 -5.14
CA PRO A 351 -11.78 -0.60 -4.44
C PRO A 351 -11.39 -1.39 -3.19
N PRO A 352 -12.23 -1.39 -2.14
CA PRO A 352 -11.93 -2.10 -0.89
C PRO A 352 -11.68 -3.61 -1.05
N SER A 353 -12.17 -4.22 -2.14
CA SER A 353 -11.89 -5.63 -2.46
C SER A 353 -10.45 -5.91 -2.87
N MET A 354 -9.69 -4.89 -3.29
CA MET A 354 -8.27 -5.00 -3.65
C MET A 354 -7.36 -4.49 -2.55
N ASP A 355 -7.69 -3.36 -1.95
CA ASP A 355 -7.00 -2.79 -0.81
C ASP A 355 -8.03 -2.05 0.06
N ALA A 356 -8.37 -2.63 1.19
CA ALA A 356 -9.37 -2.05 2.09
C ALA A 356 -8.81 -0.82 2.84
N GLY A 357 -7.49 -0.74 3.00
CA GLY A 357 -6.80 0.33 3.71
C GLY A 357 -5.89 1.18 2.85
N TYR A 358 -4.82 1.64 3.45
CA TYR A 358 -3.70 2.36 2.85
C TYR A 358 -2.53 2.35 3.84
N VAL A 359 -1.31 2.46 3.36
CA VAL A 359 -0.15 2.71 4.21
C VAL A 359 0.20 4.20 4.19
N LEU A 360 0.60 4.75 5.35
CA LEU A 360 1.03 6.15 5.48
C LEU A 360 2.52 6.29 5.23
N GLN A 361 2.89 7.20 4.33
CA GLN A 361 4.25 7.73 4.24
C GLN A 361 4.33 9.07 4.96
N THR A 362 5.15 9.15 6.02
CA THR A 362 5.16 10.31 6.92
C THR A 362 5.86 11.52 6.31
N ASP A 363 6.99 11.32 5.59
CA ASP A 363 7.71 12.40 4.90
C ASP A 363 8.59 11.83 3.77
N ILE A 364 9.01 12.70 2.84
CA ILE A 364 9.89 12.38 1.72
C ILE A 364 11.33 12.82 1.99
N TYR A 365 12.28 12.27 1.24
CA TYR A 365 13.73 12.55 1.31
C TYR A 365 14.39 12.18 2.65
N LEU A 366 13.81 11.26 3.39
CA LEU A 366 14.37 10.76 4.64
C LEU A 366 15.02 9.37 4.51
N GLY A 367 14.99 8.77 3.32
CA GLY A 367 15.46 7.40 3.10
C GLY A 367 14.54 6.33 3.69
N ARG A 368 13.30 6.70 4.04
CA ARG A 368 12.31 5.79 4.58
C ARG A 368 11.67 4.95 3.48
N THR A 369 11.28 3.75 3.82
CA THR A 369 10.58 2.84 2.91
C THR A 369 9.32 2.26 3.55
N LEU A 370 8.43 1.75 2.73
CA LEU A 370 7.21 1.07 3.14
C LEU A 370 7.43 -0.43 2.99
N MET A 371 7.40 -1.16 4.10
CA MET A 371 7.72 -2.58 4.19
C MET A 371 6.49 -3.38 4.59
N ARG A 372 6.25 -4.51 3.95
CA ARG A 372 5.20 -5.45 4.33
C ARG A 372 5.63 -6.26 5.55
N HIS A 373 4.71 -6.49 6.49
CA HIS A 373 4.94 -7.33 7.66
C HIS A 373 5.17 -8.79 7.27
N THR A 374 6.06 -9.46 7.98
CA THR A 374 6.18 -10.93 7.92
C THR A 374 5.05 -11.56 8.73
N ASP A 375 4.40 -12.57 8.18
CA ASP A 375 3.54 -13.47 8.94
C ASP A 375 4.42 -14.54 9.60
N GLU A 376 4.78 -14.32 10.85
CA GLU A 376 5.68 -15.19 11.61
C GLU A 376 5.13 -16.62 11.76
N ALA A 377 3.81 -16.77 11.92
CA ALA A 377 3.18 -18.07 12.09
C ALA A 377 3.17 -18.85 10.78
N ALA A 378 2.81 -18.22 9.68
CA ALA A 378 2.83 -18.82 8.35
C ALA A 378 4.28 -19.13 7.91
N SER A 379 5.23 -18.24 8.16
CA SER A 379 6.66 -18.44 7.86
C SER A 379 7.24 -19.63 8.62
N ALA A 380 6.94 -19.75 9.92
CA ALA A 380 7.39 -20.88 10.72
C ALA A 380 6.80 -22.22 10.23
N ALA A 381 5.56 -22.22 9.77
CA ALA A 381 4.90 -23.39 9.22
C ALA A 381 5.43 -23.77 7.84
N ALA A 382 5.75 -22.79 6.99
CA ALA A 382 6.22 -22.97 5.63
C ALA A 382 7.72 -23.31 5.55
N GLY A 383 8.53 -22.81 6.50
CA GLY A 383 10.00 -22.92 6.49
C GLY A 383 10.71 -21.91 5.59
N TYR A 384 10.01 -20.90 5.10
CA TYR A 384 10.49 -19.74 4.35
C TYR A 384 9.68 -18.50 4.73
N GLU A 385 10.12 -17.30 4.36
CA GLU A 385 9.39 -16.08 4.64
C GLU A 385 8.05 -16.06 3.92
N VAL A 386 6.99 -15.84 4.68
CA VAL A 386 5.63 -15.56 4.20
C VAL A 386 5.24 -14.20 4.72
N LEU A 387 4.77 -13.33 3.85
CA LEU A 387 4.37 -11.97 4.19
C LEU A 387 2.88 -11.90 4.48
N ALA A 388 2.50 -11.00 5.39
CA ALA A 388 1.10 -10.71 5.67
C ALA A 388 0.43 -10.15 4.40
N ASP A 389 -0.66 -10.79 3.98
CA ASP A 389 -1.45 -10.35 2.83
C ASP A 389 -2.93 -10.43 3.19
N THR A 390 -3.45 -9.32 3.68
CA THR A 390 -4.85 -9.17 4.06
C THR A 390 -5.65 -8.32 3.08
N ASN A 391 -5.04 -7.94 1.92
CA ASN A 391 -5.58 -6.94 1.01
C ASN A 391 -6.02 -5.66 1.75
N ASN A 392 -5.21 -5.27 2.72
CA ASN A 392 -5.40 -4.06 3.50
C ASN A 392 -4.04 -3.48 3.89
N SER A 393 -3.55 -2.55 3.09
CA SER A 393 -2.22 -1.96 3.27
C SER A 393 -2.00 -1.33 4.64
N MET A 394 -3.07 -0.95 5.38
CA MET A 394 -2.97 -0.43 6.74
C MET A 394 -2.52 -1.51 7.75
N ASN A 395 -2.91 -2.76 7.51
CA ASN A 395 -2.55 -3.90 8.35
C ASN A 395 -1.26 -4.58 7.87
N ASP A 396 -1.05 -4.55 6.55
CA ASP A 396 0.01 -5.33 5.90
C ASP A 396 1.34 -4.59 5.88
N PHE A 397 1.33 -3.25 5.92
CA PHE A 397 2.54 -2.44 5.74
C PHE A 397 2.83 -1.53 6.94
N TYR A 398 4.10 -1.16 7.06
CA TYR A 398 4.60 -0.14 7.99
C TYR A 398 5.73 0.66 7.34
N GLU A 399 5.96 1.88 7.81
CA GLU A 399 7.11 2.69 7.40
C GLU A 399 8.33 2.37 8.23
N THR A 400 9.47 2.11 7.58
CA THR A 400 10.77 1.92 8.22
C THR A 400 11.61 3.19 8.16
N GLU A 401 12.65 3.30 9.00
CA GLU A 401 13.54 4.46 9.02
C GLU A 401 14.58 4.44 7.89
N LYS A 402 14.82 3.29 7.24
CA LYS A 402 15.73 3.18 6.10
C LYS A 402 15.36 2.01 5.19
N GLN A 403 15.82 2.09 3.96
CA GLN A 403 15.64 1.09 2.92
C GLN A 403 16.27 -0.26 3.33
N SER A 404 15.64 -1.38 2.96
CA SER A 404 16.21 -2.71 3.23
C SER A 404 17.51 -2.97 2.47
N LEU A 405 17.65 -2.35 1.29
CA LEU A 405 18.85 -2.48 0.43
C LEU A 405 19.98 -1.51 0.82
N HIS A 406 19.82 -0.68 1.83
CA HIS A 406 20.86 0.21 2.32
C HIS A 406 21.83 -0.55 3.22
N GLU A 407 23.06 -0.71 2.78
CA GLU A 407 24.18 -1.38 3.47
C GLU A 407 24.80 -0.53 4.58
#